data_681230567da4581d5128092078f1a57f
#
_entry.id   681230567da4581d5128092078f1a57f
#
_cell.length_a   1.000
_cell.length_b   1.000
_cell.length_c   1.000
_cell.angle_alpha   90.00
_cell.angle_beta   90.00
_cell.angle_gamma   90.00
#
_symmetry.space_group_name_H-M   'P 1'
#
loop_
_entity.id
_entity.type
_entity.pdbx_description
1 polymer ?
#
loop_
_entity_poly.entity_id
_entity_poly.type
_entity_poly.pdbx_seq_one_letter_code
_entity_poly.pdbx_strand_id
1 'polypeptide(L)'
;TQFPAPSWAEQDPNDWWDALGKSVRKAIRDSGISVNQIAAMAVDTTCCSVVALDDSGNPVRPALIWMDVRSAEQAEQMVATEDDALRINSNGSGPVSAEWMIPKALWIKQNEPENFDRAVTICEYQDYINLHLTGRLGASINNVSTRWHCDYTGDGVPKSLLEKLDLGELAEKWPQDVFRLGELVGGLTPRAAEHLGLTPDLPVVQGGADAQIGMIGLGVVKPGNLALITGSSHLHLGLSEKPFHGTGIWGTYADALLPGLHTVEGGQTSTGSVINWLKNLFGESDYEALNRDASKLPPGSENLIVQEHFQGNRTPHTDPKSRGAFHGLTLKHGREHLFRAAIEGVAFGSELILESMRSNGFFPESIVVSGGATRSELWLQIHSDVSNLPLTLTKNPDAPLLGCAILAAVGAGIYEDIPTAVEQMVQIDRVIEPNSQVHAEYQPFYEAYKASYVGLRNIRNNLEN
;
A
#
# COMPACT_ATOMS: atom_id res chain seq x y z
N THR A 1 -11.79 -5.89 14.94
CA THR A 1 -11.16 -4.58 15.25
C THR A 1 -11.91 -3.91 16.37
N GLN A 2 -11.19 -3.37 17.33
CA GLN A 2 -11.70 -2.58 18.43
C GLN A 2 -11.23 -1.13 18.27
N PHE A 3 -12.05 -0.17 18.70
CA PHE A 3 -11.75 1.26 18.65
C PHE A 3 -11.84 1.85 20.07
N PRO A 4 -10.81 1.67 20.92
CA PRO A 4 -10.85 2.06 22.34
C PRO A 4 -11.00 3.57 22.55
N ALA A 5 -10.49 4.37 21.60
CA ALA A 5 -10.57 5.84 21.61
C ALA A 5 -10.62 6.37 20.17
N PRO A 6 -10.95 7.64 19.95
CA PRO A 6 -10.80 8.26 18.63
C PRO A 6 -9.39 8.06 18.08
N SER A 7 -9.27 7.69 16.82
CA SER A 7 -8.00 7.42 16.11
C SER A 7 -7.22 6.18 16.60
N TRP A 8 -7.76 5.39 17.52
CA TRP A 8 -7.19 4.14 18.00
C TRP A 8 -7.85 2.96 17.31
N ALA A 9 -7.05 1.99 16.86
CA ALA A 9 -7.54 0.76 16.24
C ALA A 9 -6.67 -0.42 16.64
N GLU A 10 -7.28 -1.38 17.31
CA GLU A 10 -6.61 -2.55 17.89
C GLU A 10 -7.24 -3.86 17.43
N GLN A 11 -6.42 -4.91 17.36
CA GLN A 11 -6.88 -6.29 17.17
C GLN A 11 -6.12 -7.23 18.10
N ASP A 12 -6.78 -8.31 18.51
CA ASP A 12 -6.10 -9.42 19.18
C ASP A 12 -5.38 -10.26 18.12
N PRO A 13 -4.05 -10.43 18.19
CA PRO A 13 -3.31 -11.28 17.26
C PRO A 13 -3.77 -12.74 17.22
N ASN A 14 -4.35 -13.26 18.32
CA ASN A 14 -4.89 -14.61 18.34
C ASN A 14 -6.10 -14.76 17.42
N ASP A 15 -6.91 -13.71 17.24
CA ASP A 15 -8.03 -13.72 16.28
C ASP A 15 -7.54 -13.93 14.85
N TRP A 16 -6.35 -13.41 14.50
CA TRP A 16 -5.74 -13.61 13.18
C TRP A 16 -5.37 -15.05 12.94
N TRP A 17 -4.76 -15.69 13.95
CA TRP A 17 -4.40 -17.11 13.89
C TRP A 17 -5.64 -17.98 13.69
N ASP A 18 -6.69 -17.74 14.46
CA ASP A 18 -7.96 -18.48 14.35
C ASP A 18 -8.64 -18.25 12.98
N ALA A 19 -8.62 -17.02 12.49
CA ALA A 19 -9.18 -16.68 11.18
C ALA A 19 -8.41 -17.36 10.04
N LEU A 20 -7.06 -17.40 10.12
CA LEU A 20 -6.21 -18.07 9.15
C LEU A 20 -6.57 -19.58 9.10
N GLY A 21 -6.66 -20.25 10.23
CA GLY A 21 -7.04 -21.66 10.29
C GLY A 21 -8.40 -21.95 9.64
N LYS A 22 -9.40 -21.13 9.93
CA LYS A 22 -10.75 -21.25 9.34
C LYS A 22 -10.72 -21.05 7.83
N SER A 23 -9.98 -20.02 7.36
CA SER A 23 -9.90 -19.64 5.94
C SER A 23 -9.18 -20.71 5.12
N VAL A 24 -8.03 -21.21 5.58
CA VAL A 24 -7.24 -22.25 4.91
C VAL A 24 -8.05 -23.53 4.82
N ARG A 25 -8.64 -23.99 5.91
CA ARG A 25 -9.50 -25.19 5.90
C ARG A 25 -10.69 -25.07 4.96
N LYS A 26 -11.28 -23.86 4.88
CA LYS A 26 -12.37 -23.58 3.93
C LYS A 26 -11.86 -23.65 2.50
N ALA A 27 -10.74 -23.01 2.18
CA ALA A 27 -10.16 -23.00 0.84
C ALA A 27 -9.81 -24.42 0.35
N ILE A 28 -9.22 -25.27 1.23
CA ILE A 28 -8.93 -26.68 0.92
C ILE A 28 -10.22 -27.45 0.57
N ARG A 29 -11.26 -27.31 1.40
CA ARG A 29 -12.54 -27.98 1.12
C ARG A 29 -13.18 -27.53 -0.18
N ASP A 30 -13.21 -26.22 -0.42
CA ASP A 30 -13.87 -25.63 -1.57
C ASP A 30 -13.12 -25.92 -2.88
N SER A 31 -11.80 -26.03 -2.83
CA SER A 31 -10.97 -26.37 -4.01
C SER A 31 -11.04 -27.85 -4.41
N GLY A 32 -11.35 -28.73 -3.48
CA GLY A 32 -11.30 -30.18 -3.69
C GLY A 32 -9.89 -30.75 -3.92
N ILE A 33 -8.84 -29.94 -3.74
CA ILE A 33 -7.43 -30.35 -3.90
C ILE A 33 -7.01 -31.20 -2.69
N SER A 34 -6.27 -32.29 -2.95
CA SER A 34 -5.64 -33.05 -1.89
C SER A 34 -4.53 -32.22 -1.22
N VAL A 35 -4.47 -32.21 0.12
CA VAL A 35 -3.43 -31.51 0.87
C VAL A 35 -2.01 -31.92 0.49
N ASN A 36 -1.83 -33.17 0.04
CA ASN A 36 -0.53 -33.69 -0.44
C ASN A 36 -0.08 -33.09 -1.80
N GLN A 37 -0.94 -32.34 -2.48
CA GLN A 37 -0.62 -31.64 -3.73
C GLN A 37 -0.18 -30.19 -3.49
N ILE A 38 -0.26 -29.72 -2.24
CA ILE A 38 0.20 -28.38 -1.89
C ILE A 38 1.71 -28.46 -1.62
N ALA A 39 2.49 -27.71 -2.39
CA ALA A 39 3.94 -27.79 -2.38
C ALA A 39 4.58 -26.82 -1.36
N ALA A 40 3.98 -25.65 -1.14
CA ALA A 40 4.43 -24.62 -0.20
C ALA A 40 3.31 -23.63 0.09
N MET A 41 3.55 -22.71 1.04
CA MET A 41 2.66 -21.58 1.31
C MET A 41 3.46 -20.30 1.56
N ALA A 42 2.84 -19.16 1.24
CA ALA A 42 3.26 -17.84 1.64
C ALA A 42 2.06 -17.08 2.21
N VAL A 43 2.32 -16.08 3.01
CA VAL A 43 1.28 -15.22 3.62
C VAL A 43 1.62 -13.77 3.32
N ASP A 44 0.65 -13.00 2.84
CA ASP A 44 0.69 -11.56 2.84
C ASP A 44 -0.16 -11.00 3.99
N THR A 45 0.18 -9.83 4.45
CA THR A 45 -0.56 -9.14 5.50
C THR A 45 -0.64 -7.64 5.22
N THR A 46 -1.54 -6.96 5.90
CA THR A 46 -1.41 -5.50 6.00
C THR A 46 -0.10 -5.15 6.69
N CYS A 47 0.66 -4.20 6.16
CA CYS A 47 1.81 -3.64 6.86
C CYS A 47 1.39 -2.73 8.02
N CYS A 48 2.35 -2.26 8.81
CA CYS A 48 2.13 -1.31 9.90
C CYS A 48 1.25 -1.83 11.04
N SER A 49 1.09 -3.14 11.18
CA SER A 49 0.36 -3.77 12.29
C SER A 49 1.36 -4.30 13.30
N VAL A 50 1.62 -3.50 14.36
CA VAL A 50 2.70 -3.74 15.32
C VAL A 50 2.23 -4.63 16.46
N VAL A 51 2.99 -5.69 16.72
CA VAL A 51 2.75 -6.69 17.77
C VAL A 51 3.92 -6.67 18.75
N ALA A 52 3.62 -6.63 20.05
CA ALA A 52 4.60 -6.76 21.11
C ALA A 52 4.43 -8.15 21.78
N LEU A 53 5.50 -8.94 21.84
CA LEU A 53 5.49 -10.34 22.30
C LEU A 53 6.39 -10.53 23.52
N ASP A 54 5.94 -11.37 24.47
CA ASP A 54 6.77 -11.86 25.57
C ASP A 54 7.78 -12.95 25.10
N ASP A 55 8.57 -13.48 26.04
CA ASP A 55 9.56 -14.54 25.81
C ASP A 55 8.97 -15.87 25.33
N SER A 56 7.68 -16.07 25.54
CA SER A 56 6.94 -17.24 25.09
C SER A 56 6.26 -17.03 23.74
N GLY A 57 6.41 -15.83 23.13
CA GLY A 57 5.79 -15.48 21.86
C GLY A 57 4.31 -15.09 21.96
N ASN A 58 3.80 -14.81 23.18
CA ASN A 58 2.43 -14.37 23.37
C ASN A 58 2.35 -12.83 23.32
N PRO A 59 1.27 -12.26 22.74
CA PRO A 59 1.05 -10.84 22.75
C PRO A 59 0.94 -10.29 24.18
N VAL A 60 1.73 -9.24 24.53
CA VAL A 60 1.64 -8.57 25.83
C VAL A 60 0.51 -7.52 25.87
N ARG A 61 0.01 -7.16 24.71
CA ARG A 61 -1.12 -6.25 24.49
C ARG A 61 -1.79 -6.51 23.13
N PRO A 62 -3.01 -5.99 22.86
CA PRO A 62 -3.58 -5.98 21.51
C PRO A 62 -2.65 -5.27 20.51
N ALA A 63 -2.60 -5.75 19.28
CA ALA A 63 -1.80 -5.13 18.22
C ALA A 63 -2.32 -3.74 17.83
N LEU A 64 -1.40 -2.83 17.54
CA LEU A 64 -1.71 -1.53 16.93
C LEU A 64 -1.76 -1.73 15.41
N ILE A 65 -2.96 -1.78 14.84
CA ILE A 65 -3.12 -2.12 13.42
C ILE A 65 -2.85 -0.91 12.49
N TRP A 66 -2.74 -1.16 11.21
CA TRP A 66 -2.35 -0.17 10.19
C TRP A 66 -3.13 1.15 10.22
N MET A 67 -4.42 1.13 10.58
CA MET A 67 -5.26 2.34 10.67
C MET A 67 -5.18 3.08 12.01
N ASP A 68 -4.36 2.58 12.95
CA ASP A 68 -4.14 3.23 14.24
C ASP A 68 -3.17 4.40 14.07
N VAL A 69 -3.60 5.60 14.43
CA VAL A 69 -2.82 6.82 14.29
C VAL A 69 -2.58 7.53 15.63
N ARG A 70 -2.68 6.77 16.76
CA ARG A 70 -2.44 7.31 18.10
C ARG A 70 -1.03 7.87 18.30
N SER A 71 -0.05 7.39 17.55
CA SER A 71 1.35 7.78 17.62
C SER A 71 1.70 9.01 16.75
N ALA A 72 0.72 9.90 16.51
CA ALA A 72 0.94 11.10 15.70
C ALA A 72 2.01 12.03 16.30
N GLU A 73 2.00 12.21 17.62
CA GLU A 73 3.01 13.00 18.34
C GLU A 73 4.42 12.38 18.21
N GLN A 74 4.52 11.04 18.29
CA GLN A 74 5.77 10.33 18.11
C GLN A 74 6.30 10.42 16.68
N ALA A 75 5.40 10.46 15.69
CA ALA A 75 5.78 10.73 14.32
C ALA A 75 6.36 12.14 14.13
N GLU A 76 5.79 13.15 14.79
CA GLU A 76 6.35 14.52 14.82
C GLU A 76 7.71 14.57 15.53
N GLN A 77 7.87 13.84 16.65
CA GLN A 77 9.16 13.71 17.34
C GLN A 77 10.22 13.10 16.39
N MET A 78 9.84 12.09 15.62
CA MET A 78 10.72 11.45 14.65
C MET A 78 11.15 12.41 13.53
N VAL A 79 10.23 13.19 12.96
CA VAL A 79 10.56 14.24 11.97
C VAL A 79 11.52 15.27 12.54
N ALA A 80 11.31 15.68 13.80
CA ALA A 80 12.15 16.67 14.48
C ALA A 80 13.61 16.22 14.72
N THR A 81 13.92 14.93 14.55
CA THR A 81 15.30 14.43 14.65
C THR A 81 16.18 14.86 13.47
N GLU A 82 15.57 15.21 12.33
CA GLU A 82 16.27 15.52 11.08
C GLU A 82 17.31 14.46 10.69
N ASP A 83 17.04 13.18 11.01
CA ASP A 83 17.98 12.10 10.77
C ASP A 83 18.03 11.71 9.30
N ASP A 84 19.22 11.30 8.83
CA ASP A 84 19.42 10.88 7.44
C ASP A 84 18.56 9.67 7.02
N ALA A 85 18.20 8.79 7.96
CA ALA A 85 17.29 7.67 7.70
C ALA A 85 15.89 8.12 7.22
N LEU A 86 15.50 9.37 7.46
CA LEU A 86 14.23 9.92 6.98
C LEU A 86 14.22 10.19 5.46
N ARG A 87 15.38 10.16 4.79
CA ARG A 87 15.48 10.44 3.35
C ARG A 87 14.72 9.47 2.46
N ILE A 88 14.46 8.26 2.94
CA ILE A 88 13.65 7.28 2.20
C ILE A 88 12.23 7.78 1.90
N ASN A 89 11.73 8.75 2.66
CA ASN A 89 10.42 9.36 2.48
C ASN A 89 10.56 10.85 2.12
N SER A 90 10.06 11.23 0.95
CA SER A 90 10.06 12.61 0.44
C SER A 90 11.39 13.35 0.68
N ASN A 91 12.51 12.67 0.55
CA ASN A 91 13.86 13.18 0.81
C ASN A 91 14.02 13.81 2.21
N GLY A 92 13.38 13.26 3.22
CA GLY A 92 13.38 13.76 4.59
C GLY A 92 12.48 14.98 4.85
N SER A 93 11.82 15.50 3.82
CA SER A 93 10.94 16.68 3.95
C SER A 93 9.46 16.34 4.11
N GLY A 94 9.11 15.05 4.00
CA GLY A 94 7.74 14.57 4.19
C GLY A 94 7.42 14.27 5.65
N PRO A 95 6.13 14.20 6.01
CA PRO A 95 5.73 13.72 7.31
C PRO A 95 6.07 12.23 7.43
N VAL A 96 6.46 11.82 8.64
CA VAL A 96 6.46 10.43 9.04
C VAL A 96 5.02 10.02 9.36
N SER A 97 4.60 8.84 8.91
CA SER A 97 3.26 8.37 9.24
C SER A 97 3.21 7.82 10.67
N ALA A 98 2.17 8.22 11.41
CA ALA A 98 1.83 7.63 12.70
C ALA A 98 1.55 6.12 12.63
N GLU A 99 1.28 5.59 11.44
CA GLU A 99 0.99 4.16 11.23
C GLU A 99 2.23 3.28 11.37
N TRP A 100 3.45 3.83 11.21
CA TRP A 100 4.68 3.05 11.04
C TRP A 100 5.23 2.47 12.34
N MET A 101 6.15 1.51 12.19
CA MET A 101 6.75 0.75 13.29
C MET A 101 7.37 1.64 14.37
N ILE A 102 8.27 2.55 14.00
CA ILE A 102 9.05 3.35 14.98
C ILE A 102 8.14 4.28 15.79
N PRO A 103 7.24 5.10 15.22
CA PRO A 103 6.29 5.89 16.00
C PRO A 103 5.42 5.06 16.94
N LYS A 104 4.92 3.90 16.50
CA LYS A 104 4.11 3.02 17.35
C LYS A 104 4.91 2.41 18.49
N ALA A 105 6.12 1.93 18.23
CA ALA A 105 7.00 1.42 19.27
C ALA A 105 7.38 2.51 20.31
N LEU A 106 7.66 3.72 19.86
CA LEU A 106 7.91 4.87 20.71
C LEU A 106 6.69 5.23 21.55
N TRP A 107 5.49 5.17 20.95
CA TRP A 107 4.25 5.39 21.70
C TRP A 107 4.07 4.33 22.81
N ILE A 108 4.32 3.04 22.51
CA ILE A 108 4.24 1.98 23.52
C ILE A 108 5.23 2.26 24.65
N LYS A 109 6.49 2.62 24.35
CA LYS A 109 7.49 2.95 25.35
C LYS A 109 7.05 4.11 26.25
N GLN A 110 6.52 5.18 25.66
CA GLN A 110 6.15 6.40 26.39
C GLN A 110 4.85 6.29 27.19
N ASN A 111 3.87 5.52 26.71
CA ASN A 111 2.53 5.47 27.28
C ASN A 111 2.20 4.14 28.00
N GLU A 112 2.89 3.07 27.65
CA GLU A 112 2.73 1.73 28.23
C GLU A 112 4.10 1.10 28.55
N PRO A 113 4.96 1.76 29.37
CA PRO A 113 6.33 1.32 29.61
C PRO A 113 6.40 -0.12 30.15
N GLU A 114 5.46 -0.54 31.00
CA GLU A 114 5.40 -1.91 31.49
C GLU A 114 5.19 -2.95 30.38
N ASN A 115 4.39 -2.62 29.36
CA ASN A 115 4.21 -3.48 28.20
C ASN A 115 5.44 -3.46 27.28
N PHE A 116 6.08 -2.29 27.13
CA PHE A 116 7.33 -2.17 26.38
C PHE A 116 8.47 -3.00 27.03
N ASP A 117 8.61 -2.93 28.34
CA ASP A 117 9.62 -3.67 29.10
C ASP A 117 9.37 -5.18 29.07
N ARG A 118 8.10 -5.62 29.19
CA ARG A 118 7.72 -7.04 29.09
C ARG A 118 7.90 -7.61 27.68
N ALA A 119 7.84 -6.76 26.66
CA ALA A 119 8.03 -7.20 25.30
C ALA A 119 9.51 -7.55 25.05
N VAL A 120 9.78 -8.80 24.78
CA VAL A 120 11.09 -9.28 24.31
C VAL A 120 11.21 -9.03 22.81
N THR A 121 10.09 -9.10 22.09
CA THR A 121 10.04 -8.84 20.64
C THR A 121 8.97 -7.81 20.32
N ILE A 122 9.31 -6.87 19.43
CA ILE A 122 8.36 -5.97 18.76
C ILE A 122 8.51 -6.24 17.25
N CYS A 123 7.43 -6.71 16.63
CA CYS A 123 7.42 -7.18 15.25
C CYS A 123 6.13 -6.78 14.54
N GLU A 124 5.96 -7.20 13.30
CA GLU A 124 4.72 -6.99 12.55
C GLU A 124 3.84 -8.24 12.48
N TYR A 125 2.62 -8.05 12.01
CA TYR A 125 1.62 -9.10 11.79
C TYR A 125 2.20 -10.28 10.99
N GLN A 126 2.92 -10.00 9.91
CA GLN A 126 3.60 -11.01 9.08
C GLN A 126 4.51 -11.92 9.91
N ASP A 127 5.31 -11.31 10.76
CA ASP A 127 6.34 -11.99 11.55
C ASP A 127 5.69 -12.86 12.63
N TYR A 128 4.62 -12.34 13.26
CA TYR A 128 3.80 -13.09 14.24
C TYR A 128 3.18 -14.33 13.61
N ILE A 129 2.60 -14.22 12.41
CA ILE A 129 2.03 -15.38 11.71
C ILE A 129 3.11 -16.39 11.35
N ASN A 130 4.26 -15.95 10.84
CA ASN A 130 5.38 -16.84 10.50
C ASN A 130 5.93 -17.58 11.73
N LEU A 131 6.01 -16.89 12.88
CA LEU A 131 6.38 -17.52 14.16
C LEU A 131 5.40 -18.66 14.53
N HIS A 132 4.10 -18.41 14.41
CA HIS A 132 3.09 -19.44 14.71
C HIS A 132 3.08 -20.59 13.71
N LEU A 133 3.38 -20.33 12.44
CA LEU A 133 3.46 -21.35 11.39
C LEU A 133 4.69 -22.26 11.58
N THR A 134 5.85 -21.67 11.83
CA THR A 134 7.14 -22.37 11.70
C THR A 134 7.91 -22.52 13.03
N GLY A 135 7.49 -21.81 14.06
CA GLY A 135 8.27 -21.68 15.29
C GLY A 135 9.52 -20.79 15.15
N ARG A 136 9.74 -20.17 13.99
CA ARG A 136 10.88 -19.31 13.71
C ARG A 136 10.43 -17.84 13.60
N LEU A 137 11.09 -16.98 14.37
CA LEU A 137 10.88 -15.55 14.32
C LEU A 137 11.86 -14.93 13.30
N GLY A 138 11.32 -14.11 12.40
CA GLY A 138 12.10 -13.34 11.45
C GLY A 138 11.24 -12.30 10.77
N ALA A 139 11.85 -11.20 10.36
CA ALA A 139 11.16 -10.10 9.69
C ALA A 139 11.22 -10.23 8.16
N SER A 140 10.20 -9.70 7.48
CA SER A 140 10.23 -9.54 6.03
C SER A 140 11.09 -8.35 5.64
N ILE A 141 12.03 -8.55 4.70
CA ILE A 141 12.79 -7.45 4.08
C ILE A 141 11.86 -6.36 3.53
N ASN A 142 10.70 -6.76 3.05
CA ASN A 142 9.69 -5.86 2.53
C ASN A 142 9.19 -4.89 3.59
N ASN A 143 8.81 -5.37 4.78
CA ASN A 143 8.32 -4.53 5.88
C ASN A 143 9.42 -3.65 6.47
N VAL A 144 10.60 -4.22 6.72
CA VAL A 144 11.69 -3.48 7.37
C VAL A 144 12.23 -2.36 6.50
N SER A 145 12.35 -2.58 5.17
CA SER A 145 12.79 -1.55 4.23
C SER A 145 11.73 -0.46 4.02
N THR A 146 10.45 -0.80 4.03
CA THR A 146 9.38 0.16 3.69
C THR A 146 8.84 0.95 4.87
N ARG A 147 8.83 0.36 6.09
CA ARG A 147 8.10 0.93 7.24
C ARG A 147 8.92 1.03 8.53
N TRP A 148 10.13 0.43 8.58
CA TRP A 148 11.02 0.51 9.75
C TRP A 148 12.26 1.37 9.49
N HIS A 149 12.34 2.04 8.35
CA HIS A 149 13.50 2.86 7.93
C HIS A 149 14.83 2.10 7.87
N CYS A 150 14.78 0.79 7.64
CA CYS A 150 15.99 -0.01 7.44
C CYS A 150 16.46 0.05 5.99
N ASP A 151 17.76 0.18 5.77
CA ASP A 151 18.39 0.10 4.46
C ASP A 151 19.51 -0.94 4.48
N TYR A 152 19.18 -2.16 4.10
CA TYR A 152 20.13 -3.27 4.07
C TYR A 152 21.11 -3.23 2.88
N THR A 153 21.00 -2.24 1.99
CA THR A 153 22.02 -1.91 0.99
C THR A 153 23.04 -0.89 1.49
N GLY A 154 22.73 -0.24 2.62
CA GLY A 154 23.55 0.76 3.30
C GLY A 154 23.81 0.40 4.76
N ASP A 155 23.35 1.24 5.70
CA ASP A 155 23.65 1.14 7.13
C ASP A 155 22.81 0.10 7.90
N GLY A 156 21.84 -0.55 7.24
CA GLY A 156 20.94 -1.54 7.84
C GLY A 156 19.92 -0.90 8.77
N VAL A 157 19.97 -1.24 10.05
CA VAL A 157 19.08 -0.68 11.09
C VAL A 157 19.38 0.80 11.33
N PRO A 158 18.38 1.70 11.42
CA PRO A 158 18.57 3.13 11.56
C PRO A 158 18.98 3.54 13.00
N LYS A 159 20.16 3.10 13.45
CA LYS A 159 20.63 3.24 14.83
C LYS A 159 20.67 4.70 15.31
N SER A 160 21.19 5.63 14.46
CA SER A 160 21.24 7.05 14.79
C SER A 160 19.85 7.62 15.08
N LEU A 161 18.86 7.27 14.26
CA LEU A 161 17.48 7.69 14.46
C LEU A 161 16.90 7.16 15.77
N LEU A 162 17.12 5.86 16.05
CA LEU A 162 16.62 5.24 17.29
C LEU A 162 17.29 5.85 18.53
N GLU A 163 18.59 6.15 18.49
CA GLU A 163 19.32 6.82 19.58
C GLU A 163 18.78 8.24 19.84
N LYS A 164 18.54 9.04 18.79
CA LYS A 164 17.95 10.38 18.92
C LYS A 164 16.54 10.37 19.52
N LEU A 165 15.81 9.26 19.38
CA LEU A 165 14.47 9.07 19.94
C LEU A 165 14.48 8.43 21.35
N ASP A 166 15.66 8.21 21.95
CA ASP A 166 15.81 7.42 23.18
C ASP A 166 15.11 6.04 23.06
N LEU A 167 15.29 5.39 21.92
CA LEU A 167 14.64 4.12 21.56
C LEU A 167 15.66 3.06 21.07
N GLY A 168 16.94 3.21 21.46
CA GLY A 168 18.03 2.34 20.97
C GLY A 168 17.81 0.86 21.20
N GLU A 169 17.16 0.46 22.31
CA GLU A 169 16.82 -0.91 22.65
C GLU A 169 15.79 -1.55 21.70
N LEU A 170 15.08 -0.78 20.90
CA LEU A 170 14.13 -1.32 19.90
C LEU A 170 14.85 -2.20 18.88
N ALA A 171 16.08 -1.84 18.49
CA ALA A 171 16.87 -2.64 17.56
C ALA A 171 17.13 -4.07 18.07
N GLU A 172 17.26 -4.25 19.40
CA GLU A 172 17.43 -5.55 20.04
C GLU A 172 16.12 -6.32 20.17
N LYS A 173 14.98 -5.59 20.25
CA LYS A 173 13.64 -6.17 20.29
C LYS A 173 13.08 -6.53 18.91
N TRP A 174 13.65 -6.03 17.83
CA TRP A 174 13.28 -6.46 16.49
C TRP A 174 13.75 -7.88 16.18
N PRO A 175 13.04 -8.65 15.32
CA PRO A 175 13.54 -9.91 14.79
C PRO A 175 14.93 -9.72 14.17
N GLN A 176 15.89 -10.57 14.56
CA GLN A 176 17.27 -10.43 14.10
C GLN A 176 17.50 -11.09 12.73
N ASP A 177 16.72 -12.12 12.40
CA ASP A 177 16.70 -12.72 11.07
C ASP A 177 15.80 -11.85 10.16
N VAL A 178 16.29 -11.52 8.95
CA VAL A 178 15.52 -10.83 7.93
C VAL A 178 15.51 -11.67 6.66
N PHE A 179 14.32 -12.06 6.22
CA PHE A 179 14.13 -12.92 5.05
C PHE A 179 13.73 -12.12 3.82
N ARG A 180 14.27 -12.50 2.67
CA ARG A 180 13.81 -12.00 1.37
C ARG A 180 12.48 -12.63 0.97
N LEU A 181 11.73 -11.95 0.10
CA LEU A 181 10.48 -12.50 -0.45
C LEU A 181 10.75 -13.82 -1.18
N GLY A 182 9.93 -14.84 -0.89
CA GLY A 182 10.10 -16.18 -1.44
C GLY A 182 11.17 -17.04 -0.76
N GLU A 183 11.96 -16.50 0.19
CA GLU A 183 12.94 -17.25 0.97
C GLU A 183 12.25 -18.18 1.97
N LEU A 184 12.81 -19.37 2.18
CA LEU A 184 12.27 -20.34 3.11
C LEU A 184 12.42 -19.86 4.57
N VAL A 185 11.31 -19.63 5.25
CA VAL A 185 11.27 -19.35 6.69
C VAL A 185 11.44 -20.64 7.48
N GLY A 186 10.71 -21.69 7.12
CA GLY A 186 10.76 -22.99 7.77
C GLY A 186 9.67 -23.92 7.26
N GLY A 187 9.55 -25.11 7.84
CA GLY A 187 8.43 -26.01 7.63
C GLY A 187 7.30 -25.76 8.63
N LEU A 188 6.05 -26.07 8.26
CA LEU A 188 4.93 -26.04 9.19
C LEU A 188 5.21 -26.93 10.40
N THR A 189 5.08 -26.38 11.61
CA THR A 189 5.10 -27.19 12.83
C THR A 189 3.92 -28.17 12.84
N PRO A 190 4.01 -29.32 13.56
CA PRO A 190 2.87 -30.23 13.70
C PRO A 190 1.60 -29.55 14.23
N ARG A 191 1.74 -28.59 15.16
CA ARG A 191 0.63 -27.79 15.70
C ARG A 191 0.00 -26.89 14.63
N ALA A 192 0.81 -26.21 13.82
CA ALA A 192 0.32 -25.35 12.75
C ALA A 192 -0.35 -26.19 11.65
N ALA A 193 0.25 -27.31 11.28
CA ALA A 193 -0.33 -28.23 10.29
C ALA A 193 -1.70 -28.77 10.74
N GLU A 194 -1.83 -29.19 12.00
CA GLU A 194 -3.11 -29.57 12.58
C GLU A 194 -4.11 -28.42 12.54
N HIS A 195 -3.69 -27.19 12.95
CA HIS A 195 -4.56 -26.02 12.98
C HIS A 195 -5.07 -25.61 11.59
N LEU A 196 -4.22 -25.68 10.55
CA LEU A 196 -4.56 -25.34 9.18
C LEU A 196 -5.23 -26.47 8.39
N GLY A 197 -5.10 -27.72 8.84
CA GLY A 197 -5.52 -28.91 8.11
C GLY A 197 -4.60 -29.23 6.93
N LEU A 198 -3.30 -28.96 7.10
CA LEU A 198 -2.22 -29.20 6.13
C LEU A 198 -1.27 -30.29 6.64
N THR A 199 -0.24 -30.60 5.84
CA THR A 199 0.80 -31.56 6.23
C THR A 199 1.89 -30.89 7.07
N PRO A 200 2.43 -31.55 8.13
CA PRO A 200 3.64 -31.07 8.79
C PRO A 200 4.80 -30.94 7.80
N ASP A 201 5.76 -30.07 8.12
CA ASP A 201 6.95 -29.78 7.32
C ASP A 201 6.65 -29.15 5.92
N LEU A 202 5.39 -28.79 5.63
CA LEU A 202 5.07 -28.01 4.42
C LEU A 202 5.90 -26.71 4.42
N PRO A 203 6.67 -26.42 3.37
CA PRO A 203 7.47 -25.19 3.29
C PRO A 203 6.62 -23.93 3.45
N VAL A 204 7.03 -23.05 4.36
CA VAL A 204 6.50 -21.71 4.53
C VAL A 204 7.56 -20.72 4.07
N VAL A 205 7.23 -19.89 3.09
CA VAL A 205 8.15 -18.90 2.52
C VAL A 205 7.73 -17.50 2.91
N GLN A 206 8.71 -16.59 2.92
CA GLN A 206 8.50 -15.22 3.31
C GLN A 206 7.63 -14.48 2.31
N GLY A 207 6.56 -13.91 2.80
CA GLY A 207 5.75 -12.89 2.12
C GLY A 207 6.02 -11.50 2.66
N GLY A 208 5.07 -10.58 2.51
CA GLY A 208 5.22 -9.18 2.91
C GLY A 208 3.90 -8.42 2.91
N ALA A 209 3.99 -7.11 2.73
CA ALA A 209 2.82 -6.22 2.67
C ALA A 209 1.96 -6.52 1.43
N ASP A 210 0.65 -6.65 1.63
CA ASP A 210 -0.35 -7.02 0.64
C ASP A 210 -0.24 -6.24 -0.69
N ALA A 211 -0.12 -4.91 -0.61
CA ALA A 211 0.00 -4.06 -1.79
C ALA A 211 1.28 -4.37 -2.61
N GLN A 212 2.39 -4.66 -1.94
CA GLN A 212 3.66 -4.93 -2.60
C GLN A 212 3.74 -6.39 -3.09
N ILE A 213 3.18 -7.33 -2.35
CA ILE A 213 2.98 -8.69 -2.85
C ILE A 213 2.01 -8.68 -4.05
N GLY A 214 1.03 -7.77 -4.05
CA GLY A 214 0.17 -7.49 -5.20
C GLY A 214 0.93 -7.05 -6.45
N MET A 215 2.06 -6.31 -6.33
CA MET A 215 2.91 -5.98 -7.49
C MET A 215 3.40 -7.24 -8.20
N ILE A 216 3.81 -8.25 -7.43
CA ILE A 216 4.26 -9.55 -7.99
C ILE A 216 3.11 -10.22 -8.73
N GLY A 217 1.93 -10.28 -8.12
CA GLY A 217 0.74 -10.86 -8.74
C GLY A 217 0.21 -10.09 -9.96
N LEU A 218 0.56 -8.81 -10.10
CA LEU A 218 0.30 -7.98 -11.28
C LEU A 218 1.39 -8.09 -12.35
N GLY A 219 2.49 -8.77 -12.06
CA GLY A 219 3.62 -8.87 -12.99
C GLY A 219 4.53 -7.63 -13.01
N VAL A 220 4.42 -6.74 -12.02
CA VAL A 220 5.27 -5.56 -11.89
C VAL A 220 6.53 -5.93 -11.11
N VAL A 221 7.43 -6.63 -11.79
CA VAL A 221 8.69 -7.18 -11.23
C VAL A 221 9.95 -6.68 -11.96
N LYS A 222 9.79 -5.65 -12.80
CA LYS A 222 10.90 -5.00 -13.52
C LYS A 222 10.62 -3.50 -13.69
N PRO A 223 11.66 -2.67 -13.86
CA PRO A 223 11.50 -1.26 -14.21
C PRO A 223 10.66 -1.04 -15.48
N GLY A 224 10.01 0.11 -15.57
CA GLY A 224 9.16 0.49 -16.71
C GLY A 224 7.66 0.24 -16.49
N ASN A 225 7.28 -0.68 -15.61
CA ASN A 225 5.89 -0.91 -15.27
C ASN A 225 5.55 -0.25 -13.91
N LEU A 226 4.30 0.23 -13.80
CA LEU A 226 3.75 0.77 -12.57
C LEU A 226 2.50 -0.04 -12.17
N ALA A 227 2.44 -0.51 -10.94
CA ALA A 227 1.21 -1.06 -10.37
C ALA A 227 0.35 0.09 -9.82
N LEU A 228 -0.91 0.15 -10.25
CA LEU A 228 -1.93 1.04 -9.70
C LEU A 228 -2.95 0.19 -8.93
N ILE A 229 -2.84 0.21 -7.61
CA ILE A 229 -3.73 -0.53 -6.74
C ILE A 229 -4.86 0.39 -6.31
N THR A 230 -6.09 0.06 -6.75
CA THR A 230 -7.27 0.91 -6.58
C THR A 230 -8.19 0.40 -5.50
N GLY A 231 -8.53 1.30 -4.57
CA GLY A 231 -9.44 1.05 -3.47
C GLY A 231 -10.14 2.33 -3.04
N SER A 232 -10.34 2.51 -1.74
CA SER A 232 -10.76 3.80 -1.16
C SER A 232 -9.72 4.89 -1.41
N SER A 233 -8.45 4.49 -1.46
CA SER A 233 -7.27 5.24 -1.86
C SER A 233 -6.59 4.57 -3.05
N HIS A 234 -5.61 5.23 -3.67
CA HIS A 234 -4.75 4.64 -4.70
C HIS A 234 -3.31 4.55 -4.21
N LEU A 235 -2.63 3.44 -4.56
CA LEU A 235 -1.20 3.30 -4.45
C LEU A 235 -0.59 3.17 -5.84
N HIS A 236 0.50 3.91 -6.07
CA HIS A 236 1.31 3.90 -7.28
C HIS A 236 2.65 3.30 -6.90
N LEU A 237 2.92 2.08 -7.35
CA LEU A 237 4.12 1.33 -6.99
C LEU A 237 4.89 0.93 -8.23
N GLY A 238 6.16 1.25 -8.29
CA GLY A 238 7.04 0.90 -9.39
C GLY A 238 8.39 0.37 -8.90
N LEU A 239 9.21 -0.12 -9.83
CA LEU A 239 10.57 -0.56 -9.57
C LEU A 239 11.57 0.27 -10.34
N SER A 240 12.71 0.55 -9.72
CA SER A 240 13.82 1.29 -10.29
C SER A 240 15.16 0.67 -9.96
N GLU A 241 16.12 0.80 -10.87
CA GLU A 241 17.51 0.42 -10.61
C GLU A 241 18.26 1.41 -9.71
N LYS A 242 17.70 2.61 -9.50
CA LYS A 242 18.33 3.68 -8.73
C LYS A 242 17.35 4.22 -7.69
N PRO A 243 17.84 4.70 -6.53
CA PRO A 243 17.00 5.37 -5.56
C PRO A 243 16.52 6.73 -6.09
N PHE A 244 15.29 7.09 -5.75
CA PHE A 244 14.73 8.42 -5.99
C PHE A 244 14.34 9.05 -4.66
N HIS A 245 15.20 9.90 -4.15
CA HIS A 245 14.95 10.65 -2.93
C HIS A 245 14.51 12.07 -3.27
N GLY A 246 13.41 12.20 -4.03
CA GLY A 246 12.90 13.50 -4.48
C GLY A 246 11.72 13.99 -3.65
N THR A 247 11.58 15.32 -3.57
CA THR A 247 10.37 15.94 -3.04
C THR A 247 9.16 15.48 -3.84
N GLY A 248 8.09 15.09 -3.16
CA GLY A 248 6.88 14.59 -3.80
C GLY A 248 6.89 13.09 -4.15
N ILE A 249 7.96 12.37 -3.86
CA ILE A 249 7.98 10.90 -3.83
C ILE A 249 7.70 10.47 -2.40
N TRP A 250 6.68 9.62 -2.21
CA TRP A 250 6.32 9.18 -0.87
C TRP A 250 7.42 8.33 -0.25
N GLY A 251 7.98 7.39 -1.01
CA GLY A 251 9.07 6.57 -0.55
C GLY A 251 9.86 5.92 -1.67
N THR A 252 11.11 5.58 -1.37
CA THR A 252 12.01 4.77 -2.19
C THR A 252 12.69 3.75 -1.29
N TYR A 253 12.48 2.46 -1.56
CA TYR A 253 12.84 1.38 -0.64
C TYR A 253 13.76 0.37 -1.32
N ALA A 254 14.99 0.30 -0.84
CA ALA A 254 16.00 -0.61 -1.36
C ALA A 254 15.67 -2.07 -1.04
N ASP A 255 15.82 -2.97 -2.01
CA ASP A 255 15.63 -4.43 -1.89
C ASP A 255 14.25 -4.86 -1.35
N ALA A 256 13.29 -3.95 -1.23
CA ALA A 256 12.02 -4.24 -0.58
C ALA A 256 11.17 -5.28 -1.31
N LEU A 257 11.27 -5.36 -2.64
CA LEU A 257 10.55 -6.35 -3.44
C LEU A 257 11.49 -7.37 -4.08
N LEU A 258 12.49 -6.89 -4.80
CA LEU A 258 13.48 -7.71 -5.49
C LEU A 258 14.90 -7.21 -5.21
N PRO A 259 15.87 -8.12 -5.06
CA PRO A 259 17.27 -7.76 -4.83
C PRO A 259 17.82 -6.84 -5.94
N GLY A 260 18.53 -5.80 -5.53
CA GLY A 260 19.19 -4.84 -6.45
C GLY A 260 18.24 -3.82 -7.08
N LEU A 261 16.96 -3.83 -6.72
CA LEU A 261 15.96 -2.85 -7.16
C LEU A 261 15.41 -2.04 -5.99
N HIS A 262 14.94 -0.84 -6.31
CA HIS A 262 14.27 0.05 -5.38
C HIS A 262 12.78 0.09 -5.70
N THR A 263 11.92 -0.11 -4.72
CA THR A 263 10.48 0.12 -4.87
C THR A 263 10.21 1.62 -4.71
N VAL A 264 9.54 2.21 -5.69
CA VAL A 264 9.11 3.62 -5.68
C VAL A 264 7.63 3.68 -5.34
N GLU A 265 7.26 4.53 -4.39
CA GLU A 265 5.88 4.66 -3.91
C GLU A 265 5.36 6.09 -4.05
N GLY A 266 4.14 6.20 -4.58
CA GLY A 266 3.28 7.38 -4.51
C GLY A 266 1.86 6.98 -4.15
N GLY A 267 1.02 7.92 -3.77
CA GLY A 267 -0.36 7.57 -3.42
C GLY A 267 -1.30 8.74 -3.23
N GLN A 268 -2.60 8.46 -3.46
CA GLN A 268 -3.72 9.36 -3.21
C GLN A 268 -4.55 8.81 -2.05
N THR A 269 -4.93 9.68 -1.11
CA THR A 269 -5.69 9.31 0.09
C THR A 269 -7.18 9.11 -0.15
N SER A 270 -7.73 9.78 -1.17
CA SER A 270 -9.17 9.81 -1.44
C SER A 270 -9.43 9.61 -2.93
N THR A 271 -9.92 8.43 -3.31
CA THR A 271 -10.20 8.08 -4.70
C THR A 271 -11.54 7.37 -4.81
N GLY A 272 -11.60 6.06 -4.68
CA GLY A 272 -12.86 5.33 -4.63
C GLY A 272 -13.79 5.78 -3.48
N SER A 273 -13.21 6.31 -2.40
CA SER A 273 -13.98 6.92 -1.31
C SER A 273 -14.75 8.16 -1.75
N VAL A 274 -14.21 9.00 -2.62
CA VAL A 274 -14.92 10.17 -3.20
C VAL A 274 -16.07 9.71 -4.07
N ILE A 275 -15.84 8.70 -4.90
CA ILE A 275 -16.87 8.12 -5.77
C ILE A 275 -18.01 7.50 -4.94
N ASN A 276 -17.67 6.78 -3.87
CA ASN A 276 -18.67 6.22 -2.96
C ASN A 276 -19.42 7.31 -2.18
N TRP A 277 -18.74 8.37 -1.76
CA TRP A 277 -19.36 9.52 -1.12
C TRP A 277 -20.39 10.18 -2.05
N LEU A 278 -20.06 10.43 -3.32
CA LEU A 278 -21.00 10.98 -4.31
C LEU A 278 -22.19 10.06 -4.53
N LYS A 279 -21.96 8.74 -4.67
CA LYS A 279 -23.03 7.77 -4.82
C LYS A 279 -24.03 7.87 -3.66
N ASN A 280 -23.52 7.93 -2.43
CA ASN A 280 -24.35 8.04 -1.24
C ASN A 280 -25.09 9.40 -1.19
N LEU A 281 -24.42 10.49 -1.58
CA LEU A 281 -25.01 11.83 -1.66
C LEU A 281 -26.18 11.89 -2.66
N PHE A 282 -26.07 11.18 -3.78
CA PHE A 282 -27.14 11.11 -4.80
C PHE A 282 -28.28 10.15 -4.41
N GLY A 283 -28.13 9.37 -3.35
CA GLY A 283 -29.07 8.31 -3.00
C GLY A 283 -29.12 7.19 -4.05
N GLU A 284 -28.04 7.03 -4.84
CA GLU A 284 -27.95 6.06 -5.94
C GLU A 284 -27.23 4.80 -5.47
N SER A 285 -27.73 3.63 -5.85
CA SER A 285 -27.11 2.34 -5.57
C SER A 285 -26.45 1.71 -6.79
N ASP A 286 -26.80 2.15 -8.00
CA ASP A 286 -26.36 1.59 -9.28
C ASP A 286 -25.19 2.39 -9.86
N TYR A 287 -23.98 1.84 -9.71
CA TYR A 287 -22.76 2.39 -10.33
C TYR A 287 -22.80 2.33 -11.86
N GLU A 288 -23.46 1.32 -12.46
CA GLU A 288 -23.52 1.18 -13.91
C GLU A 288 -24.35 2.29 -14.53
N ALA A 289 -25.46 2.69 -13.86
CA ALA A 289 -26.27 3.83 -14.29
C ALA A 289 -25.46 5.13 -14.27
N LEU A 290 -24.72 5.40 -13.17
CA LEU A 290 -23.87 6.59 -13.06
C LEU A 290 -22.77 6.59 -14.14
N ASN A 291 -22.08 5.47 -14.36
CA ASN A 291 -21.05 5.34 -15.39
C ASN A 291 -21.63 5.58 -16.80
N ARG A 292 -22.79 4.97 -17.13
CA ARG A 292 -23.45 5.12 -18.41
C ARG A 292 -23.87 6.56 -18.70
N ASP A 293 -24.38 7.28 -17.69
CA ASP A 293 -24.80 8.67 -17.89
C ASP A 293 -23.58 9.61 -17.97
N ALA A 294 -22.58 9.41 -17.12
CA ALA A 294 -21.33 10.14 -17.16
C ALA A 294 -20.53 9.93 -18.45
N SER A 295 -20.58 8.74 -19.06
CA SER A 295 -19.86 8.46 -20.31
C SER A 295 -20.34 9.28 -21.53
N LYS A 296 -21.53 9.85 -21.45
CA LYS A 296 -22.10 10.71 -22.52
C LYS A 296 -21.54 12.13 -22.53
N LEU A 297 -20.86 12.53 -21.44
CA LEU A 297 -20.29 13.86 -21.32
C LEU A 297 -18.91 13.96 -22.00
N PRO A 298 -18.50 15.14 -22.45
CA PRO A 298 -17.17 15.34 -23.02
C PRO A 298 -16.09 15.37 -21.91
N PRO A 299 -14.79 15.24 -22.27
CA PRO A 299 -13.69 15.51 -21.38
C PRO A 299 -13.81 16.86 -20.67
N GLY A 300 -13.44 16.88 -19.37
CA GLY A 300 -13.53 18.09 -18.53
C GLY A 300 -14.93 18.39 -18.01
N SER A 301 -15.90 17.47 -18.18
CA SER A 301 -17.24 17.57 -17.57
C SER A 301 -17.89 18.94 -17.71
N GLU A 302 -17.76 19.55 -18.90
CA GLU A 302 -18.26 20.89 -19.24
C GLU A 302 -17.68 22.01 -18.32
N ASN A 303 -16.36 21.97 -18.06
CA ASN A 303 -15.58 22.89 -17.23
C ASN A 303 -15.80 22.74 -15.72
N LEU A 304 -16.20 21.58 -15.25
CA LEU A 304 -16.28 21.26 -13.84
C LEU A 304 -14.98 20.56 -13.38
N ILE A 305 -14.24 21.19 -12.48
CA ILE A 305 -13.00 20.64 -11.92
C ILE A 305 -13.24 20.16 -10.48
N VAL A 306 -12.69 18.98 -10.15
CA VAL A 306 -12.73 18.42 -8.81
C VAL A 306 -11.33 18.27 -8.25
N GLN A 307 -11.11 18.83 -7.06
CA GLN A 307 -9.95 18.54 -6.22
C GLN A 307 -10.33 17.41 -5.29
N GLU A 308 -9.72 16.22 -5.47
CA GLU A 308 -10.10 15.01 -4.74
C GLU A 308 -9.52 14.90 -3.32
N HIS A 309 -8.91 15.93 -2.79
CA HIS A 309 -8.21 15.95 -1.49
C HIS A 309 -9.14 15.87 -0.26
N PHE A 310 -10.15 15.01 -0.27
CA PHE A 310 -11.15 14.90 0.82
C PHE A 310 -10.52 14.50 2.16
N GLN A 311 -9.40 13.79 2.14
CA GLN A 311 -8.62 13.39 3.31
C GLN A 311 -7.15 13.91 3.24
N GLY A 312 -6.95 15.11 2.66
CA GLY A 312 -5.64 15.65 2.42
C GLY A 312 -4.98 15.10 1.14
N ASN A 313 -3.77 15.57 0.86
CA ASN A 313 -2.94 15.06 -0.23
C ASN A 313 -1.68 14.39 0.32
N ARG A 314 -1.40 13.17 -0.13
CA ARG A 314 -0.18 12.43 0.21
C ARG A 314 0.94 12.80 -0.76
N THR A 315 0.76 12.52 -2.03
CA THR A 315 1.74 12.77 -3.09
C THR A 315 1.11 13.67 -4.15
N PRO A 316 1.79 14.72 -4.65
CA PRO A 316 3.15 15.14 -4.30
C PRO A 316 3.23 16.21 -3.21
N HIS A 317 2.12 16.79 -2.76
CA HIS A 317 2.14 17.99 -1.93
C HIS A 317 2.40 17.74 -0.45
N THR A 318 2.16 16.49 0.02
CA THR A 318 2.29 16.10 1.42
C THR A 318 1.54 17.08 2.35
N ASP A 319 0.30 17.44 1.94
CA ASP A 319 -0.54 18.44 2.61
C ASP A 319 -1.77 17.78 3.27
N PRO A 320 -1.67 17.39 4.54
CA PRO A 320 -2.77 16.75 5.27
C PRO A 320 -3.95 17.71 5.55
N LYS A 321 -3.72 19.01 5.44
CA LYS A 321 -4.74 20.04 5.62
C LYS A 321 -5.52 20.35 4.35
N SER A 322 -5.10 19.89 3.18
CA SER A 322 -5.83 20.08 1.93
C SER A 322 -7.22 19.46 2.01
N ARG A 323 -8.20 20.06 1.35
CA ARG A 323 -9.59 19.59 1.34
C ARG A 323 -10.11 19.52 -0.08
N GLY A 324 -11.07 18.60 -0.28
CA GLY A 324 -11.76 18.43 -1.55
C GLY A 324 -12.60 19.67 -1.92
N ALA A 325 -12.72 19.92 -3.22
CA ALA A 325 -13.52 21.02 -3.74
C ALA A 325 -14.08 20.71 -5.13
N PHE A 326 -15.24 21.26 -5.42
CA PHE A 326 -15.83 21.33 -6.76
C PHE A 326 -15.90 22.78 -7.18
N HIS A 327 -15.32 23.14 -8.32
CA HIS A 327 -15.41 24.49 -8.83
C HIS A 327 -15.79 24.53 -10.32
N GLY A 328 -16.42 25.63 -10.76
CA GLY A 328 -16.97 25.74 -12.10
C GLY A 328 -18.44 25.33 -12.22
N LEU A 329 -19.15 25.11 -11.09
CA LEU A 329 -20.56 24.71 -11.09
C LEU A 329 -21.46 25.78 -11.73
N THR A 330 -22.38 25.30 -12.56
CA THR A 330 -23.50 26.09 -13.13
C THR A 330 -24.81 25.36 -12.88
N LEU A 331 -25.93 26.02 -13.14
CA LEU A 331 -27.27 25.39 -12.99
C LEU A 331 -27.52 24.26 -14.02
N LYS A 332 -26.65 24.10 -15.02
CA LYS A 332 -26.72 23.02 -16.01
C LYS A 332 -26.18 21.69 -15.44
N HIS A 333 -25.25 21.75 -14.50
CA HIS A 333 -24.56 20.55 -14.02
C HIS A 333 -25.46 19.68 -13.18
N GLY A 334 -25.65 18.43 -13.59
CA GLY A 334 -26.35 17.36 -12.86
C GLY A 334 -25.39 16.38 -12.20
N ARG A 335 -25.96 15.33 -11.62
CA ARG A 335 -25.21 14.25 -10.91
C ARG A 335 -24.17 13.56 -11.80
N GLU A 336 -24.47 13.39 -13.08
CA GLU A 336 -23.57 12.79 -14.09
C GLU A 336 -22.30 13.62 -14.30
N HIS A 337 -22.41 14.94 -14.28
CA HIS A 337 -21.29 15.86 -14.37
C HIS A 337 -20.41 15.78 -13.12
N LEU A 338 -21.01 15.81 -11.92
CA LEU A 338 -20.28 15.67 -10.65
C LEU A 338 -19.55 14.34 -10.57
N PHE A 339 -20.20 13.25 -11.01
CA PHE A 339 -19.61 11.91 -10.98
C PHE A 339 -18.43 11.78 -11.96
N ARG A 340 -18.59 12.25 -13.21
CA ARG A 340 -17.51 12.26 -14.20
C ARG A 340 -16.35 13.14 -13.75
N ALA A 341 -16.62 14.36 -13.33
CA ALA A 341 -15.60 15.30 -12.85
C ALA A 341 -14.82 14.75 -11.65
N ALA A 342 -15.46 13.97 -10.77
CA ALA A 342 -14.77 13.30 -9.67
C ALA A 342 -13.81 12.20 -10.16
N ILE A 343 -14.20 11.40 -11.17
CA ILE A 343 -13.30 10.42 -11.81
C ILE A 343 -12.14 11.14 -12.49
N GLU A 344 -12.41 12.23 -13.21
CA GLU A 344 -11.39 13.07 -13.86
C GLU A 344 -10.43 13.69 -12.83
N GLY A 345 -10.94 14.19 -11.71
CA GLY A 345 -10.12 14.73 -10.61
C GLY A 345 -9.20 13.67 -10.00
N VAL A 346 -9.69 12.44 -9.80
CA VAL A 346 -8.86 11.32 -9.36
C VAL A 346 -7.78 10.99 -10.41
N ALA A 347 -8.13 11.00 -11.70
CA ALA A 347 -7.17 10.77 -12.78
C ALA A 347 -6.11 11.87 -12.87
N PHE A 348 -6.49 13.14 -12.68
CA PHE A 348 -5.55 14.27 -12.64
C PHE A 348 -4.60 14.18 -11.44
N GLY A 349 -5.11 13.79 -10.27
CA GLY A 349 -4.26 13.54 -9.11
C GLY A 349 -3.29 12.37 -9.32
N SER A 350 -3.72 11.32 -10.02
CA SER A 350 -2.85 10.22 -10.43
C SER A 350 -1.77 10.70 -11.41
N GLU A 351 -2.13 11.51 -12.42
CA GLU A 351 -1.18 12.08 -13.37
C GLU A 351 -0.18 13.02 -12.66
N LEU A 352 -0.61 13.78 -11.66
CA LEU A 352 0.28 14.64 -10.89
C LEU A 352 1.34 13.84 -10.11
N ILE A 353 0.98 12.63 -9.63
CA ILE A 353 1.95 11.70 -9.04
C ILE A 353 2.93 11.20 -10.11
N LEU A 354 2.44 10.81 -11.29
CA LEU A 354 3.30 10.37 -12.39
C LEU A 354 4.22 11.50 -12.88
N GLU A 355 3.73 12.74 -12.95
CA GLU A 355 4.54 13.92 -13.27
C GLU A 355 5.66 14.12 -12.24
N SER A 356 5.34 13.97 -10.95
CA SER A 356 6.34 14.02 -9.88
C SER A 356 7.38 12.89 -10.01
N MET A 357 6.95 11.67 -10.29
CA MET A 357 7.83 10.53 -10.52
C MET A 357 8.76 10.78 -11.71
N ARG A 358 8.23 11.25 -12.85
CA ARG A 358 9.02 11.60 -14.05
C ARG A 358 10.03 12.72 -13.77
N SER A 359 9.63 13.73 -13.02
CA SER A 359 10.51 14.85 -12.63
C SER A 359 11.70 14.42 -11.76
N ASN A 360 11.56 13.29 -11.06
CA ASN A 360 12.62 12.67 -10.27
C ASN A 360 13.34 11.53 -11.01
N GLY A 361 13.03 11.30 -12.30
CA GLY A 361 13.76 10.35 -13.15
C GLY A 361 13.15 8.95 -13.28
N PHE A 362 11.95 8.72 -12.73
CA PHE A 362 11.19 7.48 -12.93
C PHE A 362 10.14 7.67 -14.03
N PHE A 363 10.28 6.92 -15.12
CA PHE A 363 9.43 7.03 -16.31
C PHE A 363 8.66 5.73 -16.54
N PRO A 364 7.42 5.60 -16.02
CA PRO A 364 6.61 4.43 -16.32
C PRO A 364 6.18 4.42 -17.80
N GLU A 365 6.25 3.25 -18.41
CA GLU A 365 5.86 2.99 -19.81
C GLU A 365 4.44 2.42 -19.90
N SER A 366 4.00 1.75 -18.82
CA SER A 366 2.66 1.17 -18.70
C SER A 366 2.20 1.12 -17.26
N ILE A 367 0.89 1.05 -17.07
CA ILE A 367 0.25 0.92 -15.77
C ILE A 367 -0.50 -0.41 -15.72
N VAL A 368 -0.21 -1.24 -14.72
CA VAL A 368 -0.97 -2.47 -14.44
C VAL A 368 -1.93 -2.20 -13.29
N VAL A 369 -3.23 -2.33 -13.53
CA VAL A 369 -4.29 -1.89 -12.62
C VAL A 369 -4.95 -3.07 -11.92
N SER A 370 -5.20 -2.93 -10.62
CA SER A 370 -6.02 -3.86 -9.84
C SER A 370 -7.01 -3.12 -8.93
N GLY A 371 -7.96 -3.89 -8.39
CA GLY A 371 -8.92 -3.41 -7.40
C GLY A 371 -10.26 -2.98 -7.99
N GLY A 372 -11.08 -2.30 -7.18
CA GLY A 372 -12.48 -2.05 -7.49
C GLY A 372 -12.76 -1.20 -8.73
N ALA A 373 -11.86 -0.29 -9.07
CA ALA A 373 -11.99 0.60 -10.23
C ALA A 373 -11.93 -0.13 -11.58
N THR A 374 -11.32 -1.33 -11.64
CA THR A 374 -11.25 -2.16 -12.86
C THR A 374 -12.61 -2.58 -13.42
N ARG A 375 -13.68 -2.42 -12.64
CA ARG A 375 -15.06 -2.70 -13.05
C ARG A 375 -15.70 -1.58 -13.86
N SER A 376 -15.06 -0.40 -13.97
CA SER A 376 -15.59 0.77 -14.69
C SER A 376 -14.76 1.06 -15.93
N GLU A 377 -15.32 0.76 -17.12
CA GLU A 377 -14.68 1.12 -18.40
C GLU A 377 -14.43 2.63 -18.51
N LEU A 378 -15.37 3.44 -18.03
CA LEU A 378 -15.23 4.89 -18.04
C LEU A 378 -14.02 5.32 -17.22
N TRP A 379 -13.85 4.75 -16.01
CA TRP A 379 -12.71 5.05 -15.13
C TRP A 379 -11.38 4.66 -15.80
N LEU A 380 -11.31 3.45 -16.36
CA LEU A 380 -10.12 2.93 -17.02
C LEU A 380 -9.72 3.80 -18.21
N GLN A 381 -10.68 4.16 -19.07
CA GLN A 381 -10.39 4.98 -20.25
C GLN A 381 -9.95 6.39 -19.86
N ILE A 382 -10.62 7.04 -18.88
CA ILE A 382 -10.23 8.39 -18.40
C ILE A 382 -8.80 8.36 -17.87
N HIS A 383 -8.43 7.37 -17.05
CA HIS A 383 -7.08 7.28 -16.50
C HIS A 383 -6.02 7.02 -17.57
N SER A 384 -6.33 6.17 -18.57
CA SER A 384 -5.44 5.94 -19.70
C SER A 384 -5.26 7.20 -20.54
N ASP A 385 -6.35 7.90 -20.87
CA ASP A 385 -6.32 9.11 -21.67
C ASP A 385 -5.60 10.27 -20.94
N VAL A 386 -5.84 10.45 -19.65
CA VAL A 386 -5.20 11.51 -18.86
C VAL A 386 -3.70 11.28 -18.73
N SER A 387 -3.27 10.05 -18.41
CA SER A 387 -1.84 9.73 -18.26
C SER A 387 -1.09 9.54 -19.58
N ASN A 388 -1.82 9.35 -20.68
CA ASN A 388 -1.30 8.93 -21.99
C ASN A 388 -0.46 7.64 -21.90
N LEU A 389 -0.86 6.73 -21.00
CA LEU A 389 -0.22 5.45 -20.80
C LEU A 389 -1.22 4.30 -20.99
N PRO A 390 -0.80 3.17 -21.56
CA PRO A 390 -1.66 1.99 -21.61
C PRO A 390 -1.92 1.44 -20.22
N LEU A 391 -3.18 1.08 -19.95
CA LEU A 391 -3.59 0.41 -18.73
C LEU A 391 -3.80 -1.08 -19.00
N THR A 392 -3.02 -1.91 -18.32
CA THR A 392 -3.08 -3.37 -18.46
C THR A 392 -3.89 -3.97 -17.31
N LEU A 393 -4.81 -4.88 -17.62
CA LEU A 393 -5.55 -5.67 -16.65
C LEU A 393 -5.09 -7.13 -16.69
N THR A 394 -5.01 -7.78 -15.54
CA THR A 394 -4.69 -9.19 -15.42
C THR A 394 -5.95 -10.03 -15.25
N LYS A 395 -5.90 -11.31 -15.66
CA LYS A 395 -7.05 -12.22 -15.54
C LYS A 395 -7.38 -12.56 -14.09
N ASN A 396 -6.38 -12.59 -13.20
CA ASN A 396 -6.60 -12.85 -11.78
C ASN A 396 -6.92 -11.52 -11.07
N PRO A 397 -8.11 -11.37 -10.48
CA PRO A 397 -8.49 -10.15 -9.76
C PRO A 397 -7.81 -10.03 -8.39
N ASP A 398 -7.33 -11.16 -7.83
CA ASP A 398 -6.76 -11.22 -6.48
C ASP A 398 -5.23 -11.22 -6.55
N ALA A 399 -4.66 -10.07 -6.94
CA ALA A 399 -3.24 -9.92 -7.17
C ALA A 399 -2.36 -10.30 -5.95
N PRO A 400 -2.66 -9.93 -4.68
CA PRO A 400 -1.87 -10.36 -3.53
C PRO A 400 -1.84 -11.87 -3.36
N LEU A 401 -2.98 -12.55 -3.53
CA LEU A 401 -3.04 -14.02 -3.44
C LEU A 401 -2.23 -14.71 -4.55
N LEU A 402 -2.27 -14.17 -5.78
CA LEU A 402 -1.41 -14.67 -6.86
C LEU A 402 0.07 -14.40 -6.55
N GLY A 403 0.39 -13.24 -5.99
CA GLY A 403 1.75 -12.92 -5.53
C GLY A 403 2.26 -13.92 -4.50
N CYS A 404 1.45 -14.26 -3.49
CA CYS A 404 1.77 -15.32 -2.52
C CYS A 404 1.97 -16.68 -3.19
N ALA A 405 1.13 -17.05 -4.17
CA ALA A 405 1.28 -18.30 -4.90
C ALA A 405 2.59 -18.34 -5.72
N ILE A 406 2.99 -17.21 -6.32
CA ILE A 406 4.27 -17.05 -7.02
C ILE A 406 5.44 -17.24 -6.05
N LEU A 407 5.42 -16.57 -4.90
CA LEU A 407 6.45 -16.71 -3.87
C LEU A 407 6.56 -18.16 -3.37
N ALA A 408 5.41 -18.80 -3.10
CA ALA A 408 5.35 -20.19 -2.69
C ALA A 408 5.93 -21.13 -3.76
N ALA A 409 5.66 -20.89 -5.04
CA ALA A 409 6.19 -21.69 -6.15
C ALA A 409 7.71 -21.54 -6.29
N VAL A 410 8.25 -20.35 -6.08
CA VAL A 410 9.71 -20.11 -6.04
C VAL A 410 10.34 -20.80 -4.83
N GLY A 411 9.79 -20.62 -3.65
CA GLY A 411 10.31 -21.25 -2.43
C GLY A 411 10.20 -22.78 -2.42
N ALA A 412 9.26 -23.35 -3.19
CA ALA A 412 9.17 -24.79 -3.43
C ALA A 412 10.14 -25.29 -4.53
N GLY A 413 10.90 -24.40 -5.19
CA GLY A 413 11.80 -24.75 -6.29
C GLY A 413 11.11 -25.13 -7.60
N ILE A 414 9.82 -24.77 -7.77
CA ILE A 414 9.07 -25.00 -9.02
C ILE A 414 9.58 -24.04 -10.11
N TYR A 415 9.92 -22.81 -9.71
CA TYR A 415 10.56 -21.81 -10.56
C TYR A 415 11.86 -21.34 -9.92
N GLU A 416 12.81 -20.91 -10.77
CA GLU A 416 14.14 -20.49 -10.35
C GLU A 416 14.09 -19.16 -9.54
N ASP A 417 13.26 -18.22 -9.99
CA ASP A 417 13.13 -16.90 -9.38
C ASP A 417 11.71 -16.30 -9.59
N ILE A 418 11.46 -15.18 -8.93
CA ILE A 418 10.18 -14.48 -9.00
C ILE A 418 9.87 -13.98 -10.42
N PRO A 419 10.78 -13.34 -11.17
CA PRO A 419 10.53 -12.94 -12.55
C PRO A 419 10.10 -14.10 -13.45
N THR A 420 10.79 -15.23 -13.39
CA THR A 420 10.46 -16.43 -14.16
C THR A 420 9.07 -16.99 -13.79
N ALA A 421 8.75 -17.04 -12.50
CA ALA A 421 7.43 -17.47 -12.04
C ALA A 421 6.32 -16.52 -12.53
N VAL A 422 6.56 -15.21 -12.48
CA VAL A 422 5.62 -14.19 -12.98
C VAL A 422 5.32 -14.39 -14.46
N GLU A 423 6.33 -14.61 -15.30
CA GLU A 423 6.13 -14.84 -16.75
C GLU A 423 5.25 -16.05 -17.04
N GLN A 424 5.23 -17.05 -16.17
CA GLN A 424 4.43 -18.28 -16.35
C GLN A 424 3.04 -18.19 -15.69
N MET A 425 2.92 -17.47 -14.59
CA MET A 425 1.71 -17.50 -13.76
C MET A 425 0.80 -16.28 -13.95
N VAL A 426 1.36 -15.11 -14.34
CA VAL A 426 0.56 -13.89 -14.57
C VAL A 426 0.06 -13.88 -16.02
N GLN A 427 -1.25 -13.75 -16.18
CA GLN A 427 -1.89 -13.69 -17.49
C GLN A 427 -2.54 -12.33 -17.70
N ILE A 428 -2.22 -11.68 -18.81
CA ILE A 428 -2.89 -10.46 -19.24
C ILE A 428 -4.32 -10.82 -19.73
N ASP A 429 -5.29 -10.04 -19.28
CA ASP A 429 -6.66 -10.09 -19.78
C ASP A 429 -6.81 -9.18 -20.99
N ARG A 430 -6.54 -7.89 -20.81
CA ARG A 430 -6.66 -6.87 -21.85
C ARG A 430 -5.84 -5.63 -21.53
N VAL A 431 -5.67 -4.79 -22.56
CA VAL A 431 -5.02 -3.47 -22.46
C VAL A 431 -6.01 -2.40 -22.89
N ILE A 432 -6.09 -1.31 -22.14
CA ILE A 432 -6.82 -0.10 -22.49
C ILE A 432 -5.80 0.89 -23.05
N GLU A 433 -5.88 1.14 -24.33
CA GLU A 433 -4.97 2.07 -24.99
C GLU A 433 -5.42 3.52 -24.80
N PRO A 434 -4.50 4.47 -24.58
CA PRO A 434 -4.84 5.88 -24.51
C PRO A 434 -5.23 6.43 -25.88
N ASN A 435 -6.18 7.37 -25.88
CA ASN A 435 -6.49 8.17 -27.07
C ASN A 435 -5.72 9.50 -27.01
N SER A 436 -4.69 9.64 -27.82
CA SER A 436 -3.82 10.83 -27.81
C SER A 436 -4.55 12.13 -28.14
N GLN A 437 -5.65 12.09 -28.90
CA GLN A 437 -6.48 13.28 -29.17
C GLN A 437 -7.23 13.68 -27.89
N VAL A 438 -7.85 12.71 -27.20
CA VAL A 438 -8.57 12.95 -25.94
C VAL A 438 -7.58 13.37 -24.84
N HIS A 439 -6.36 12.80 -24.82
CA HIS A 439 -5.29 13.27 -23.95
C HIS A 439 -5.01 14.75 -24.13
N ALA A 440 -4.88 15.23 -25.38
CA ALA A 440 -4.68 16.65 -25.65
C ALA A 440 -5.87 17.50 -25.20
N GLU A 441 -7.11 17.00 -25.31
CA GLU A 441 -8.32 17.68 -24.81
C GLU A 441 -8.32 17.79 -23.27
N TYR A 442 -7.72 16.84 -22.52
CA TYR A 442 -7.61 16.91 -21.06
C TYR A 442 -6.56 17.90 -20.56
N GLN A 443 -5.57 18.30 -21.35
CA GLN A 443 -4.45 19.14 -20.87
C GLN A 443 -4.91 20.48 -20.24
N PRO A 444 -5.84 21.26 -20.82
CA PRO A 444 -6.30 22.50 -20.18
C PRO A 444 -6.97 22.26 -18.81
N PHE A 445 -7.69 21.14 -18.67
CA PHE A 445 -8.36 20.78 -17.41
C PHE A 445 -7.35 20.30 -16.35
N TYR A 446 -6.31 19.58 -16.77
CA TYR A 446 -5.22 19.18 -15.88
C TYR A 446 -4.45 20.41 -15.35
N GLU A 447 -4.16 21.40 -16.21
CA GLU A 447 -3.53 22.65 -15.76
C GLU A 447 -4.44 23.43 -14.80
N ALA A 448 -5.76 23.47 -15.06
CA ALA A 448 -6.73 24.06 -14.14
C ALA A 448 -6.81 23.32 -12.80
N TYR A 449 -6.71 21.98 -12.80
CA TYR A 449 -6.64 21.15 -11.59
C TYR A 449 -5.40 21.51 -10.76
N LYS A 450 -4.20 21.60 -11.36
CA LYS A 450 -2.98 22.03 -10.66
C LYS A 450 -3.11 23.44 -10.07
N ALA A 451 -3.65 24.39 -10.84
CA ALA A 451 -3.86 25.74 -10.38
C ALA A 451 -4.89 25.84 -9.24
N SER A 452 -5.90 24.96 -9.22
CA SER A 452 -6.92 24.94 -8.17
C SER A 452 -6.35 24.64 -6.79
N TYR A 453 -5.39 23.72 -6.67
CA TYR A 453 -4.72 23.44 -5.41
C TYR A 453 -4.05 24.68 -4.81
N VAL A 454 -3.33 25.45 -5.65
CA VAL A 454 -2.65 26.69 -5.21
C VAL A 454 -3.67 27.72 -4.72
N GLY A 455 -4.76 27.91 -5.48
CA GLY A 455 -5.85 28.83 -5.12
C GLY A 455 -6.54 28.45 -3.81
N LEU A 456 -6.90 27.17 -3.66
CA LEU A 456 -7.57 26.65 -2.46
C LEU A 456 -6.66 26.72 -1.23
N ARG A 457 -5.37 26.43 -1.37
CA ARG A 457 -4.39 26.57 -0.29
C ARG A 457 -4.30 28.03 0.20
N ASN A 458 -4.29 29.00 -0.71
CA ASN A 458 -4.25 30.41 -0.34
C ASN A 458 -5.53 30.84 0.41
N ILE A 459 -6.72 30.38 -0.04
CA ILE A 459 -7.99 30.63 0.67
C ILE A 459 -7.93 30.05 2.09
N ARG A 460 -7.50 28.80 2.24
CA ARG A 460 -7.37 28.15 3.56
C ARG A 460 -6.44 28.93 4.49
N ASN A 461 -5.25 29.30 4.01
CA ASN A 461 -4.28 30.04 4.82
C ASN A 461 -4.84 31.39 5.29
N ASN A 462 -5.70 32.03 4.50
CA ASN A 462 -6.37 33.27 4.90
C ASN A 462 -7.50 33.07 5.92
N LEU A 463 -8.05 31.86 6.05
CA LEU A 463 -9.07 31.54 7.05
C LEU A 463 -8.46 31.06 8.39
N GLU A 464 -7.22 30.57 8.37
CA GLU A 464 -6.49 30.13 9.56
C GLU A 464 -5.75 31.30 10.26
N ASN A 465 -5.58 32.45 9.59
CA ASN A 465 -5.02 33.70 10.15
C ASN A 465 -6.13 34.67 10.58
#